data_e6c53a3dda7ad506a7bd8a16ca6190d4
#
_entry.id   e6c53a3dda7ad506a7bd8a16ca6190d4
#
_cell.length_a   1.000
_cell.length_b   1.000
_cell.length_c   1.000
_cell.angle_alpha   90.00
_cell.angle_beta   90.00
_cell.angle_gamma   90.00
#
_symmetry.space_group_name_H-M   'P 1'
#
loop_
_entity.id
_entity.type
_entity.pdbx_description
1 polymer ?
#
loop_
_entity_poly.entity_id
_entity_poly.type
_entity_poly.pdbx_seq_one_letter_code
_entity_poly.pdbx_strand_id
1 'polypeptide(L)'
;MRFSAIVLTDHSPAVFLQMVRDVEAAGVERLWTYDHLSWRHFRDKPWFAAMPLLAAAAANTSRIRLGPLVATPNFRHPVPLAKEIMTLDQLTGGRIDLGVGAGADGPDATVLGDEKITGRQRADRFHDWVELLVTLLEQETVTATSGSYAAVDARMTPGAANGRGLR
;
A
#
# COMPACT_ATOMS: atom_id res chain seq x y z
N MET A 1 -22.81 -2.09 12.47
CA MET A 1 -21.47 -2.56 12.85
C MET A 1 -20.67 -2.72 11.58
N ARG A 2 -19.41 -2.25 11.53
CA ARG A 2 -18.57 -2.32 10.32
C ARG A 2 -17.50 -3.38 10.52
N PHE A 3 -17.34 -4.28 9.56
CA PHE A 3 -16.35 -5.34 9.60
C PHE A 3 -15.27 -5.14 8.55
N SER A 4 -14.06 -5.51 8.91
CA SER A 4 -12.92 -5.60 7.99
C SER A 4 -12.34 -7.00 8.06
N ALA A 5 -11.83 -7.49 6.94
CA ALA A 5 -11.11 -8.76 6.86
C ALA A 5 -9.65 -8.51 6.45
N ILE A 6 -8.76 -9.39 6.87
CA ILE A 6 -7.38 -9.47 6.38
C ILE A 6 -7.26 -10.77 5.60
N VAL A 7 -6.82 -10.68 4.34
CA VAL A 7 -6.46 -11.84 3.52
C VAL A 7 -4.97 -11.76 3.23
N LEU A 8 -4.23 -12.78 3.65
CA LEU A 8 -2.79 -12.83 3.46
C LEU A 8 -2.42 -13.22 2.03
N THR A 9 -1.22 -12.84 1.63
CA THR A 9 -0.69 -13.08 0.28
C THR A 9 0.14 -14.38 0.18
N ASP A 10 -0.09 -15.32 1.08
CA ASP A 10 0.63 -16.61 1.20
C ASP A 10 0.01 -17.75 0.37
N HIS A 11 -1.13 -17.49 -0.25
CA HIS A 11 -1.82 -18.42 -1.13
C HIS A 11 -1.58 -18.10 -2.61
N SER A 12 -1.80 -19.08 -3.48
CA SER A 12 -1.76 -18.82 -4.93
C SER A 12 -2.73 -17.69 -5.32
N PRO A 13 -2.43 -16.90 -6.37
CA PRO A 13 -3.32 -15.81 -6.80
C PRO A 13 -4.77 -16.25 -7.03
N ALA A 14 -5.00 -17.46 -7.56
CA ALA A 14 -6.34 -17.97 -7.77
C ALA A 14 -7.11 -18.18 -6.45
N VAL A 15 -6.46 -18.74 -5.43
CA VAL A 15 -7.04 -18.93 -4.10
C VAL A 15 -7.25 -17.57 -3.42
N PHE A 16 -6.29 -16.67 -3.48
CA PHE A 16 -6.42 -15.31 -2.95
C PHE A 16 -7.65 -14.61 -3.54
N LEU A 17 -7.82 -14.64 -4.87
CA LEU A 17 -8.96 -14.00 -5.53
C LEU A 17 -10.30 -14.68 -5.18
N GLN A 18 -10.32 -15.99 -4.94
CA GLN A 18 -11.53 -16.65 -4.45
C GLN A 18 -11.89 -16.16 -3.05
N MET A 19 -10.92 -16.10 -2.13
CA MET A 19 -11.14 -15.58 -0.78
C MET A 19 -11.65 -14.12 -0.80
N VAL A 20 -11.11 -13.28 -1.68
CA VAL A 20 -11.56 -11.89 -1.86
C VAL A 20 -13.04 -11.83 -2.27
N ARG A 21 -13.45 -12.66 -3.24
CA ARG A 21 -14.87 -12.75 -3.66
C ARG A 21 -15.78 -13.24 -2.53
N ASP A 22 -15.34 -14.23 -1.78
CA ASP A 22 -16.10 -14.78 -0.65
C ASP A 22 -16.29 -13.75 0.45
N VAL A 23 -15.25 -12.96 0.76
CA VAL A 23 -15.30 -11.85 1.73
C VAL A 23 -16.27 -10.76 1.26
N GLU A 24 -16.25 -10.40 -0.03
CA GLU A 24 -17.21 -9.44 -0.59
C GLU A 24 -18.64 -9.98 -0.54
N ALA A 25 -18.83 -11.25 -0.89
CA ALA A 25 -20.14 -11.91 -0.85
C ALA A 25 -20.72 -11.98 0.56
N ALA A 26 -19.86 -12.13 1.58
CA ALA A 26 -20.24 -12.11 2.99
C ALA A 26 -20.63 -10.69 3.51
N GLY A 27 -20.54 -9.65 2.67
CA GLY A 27 -20.93 -8.29 3.04
C GLY A 27 -19.92 -7.54 3.88
N VAL A 28 -18.67 -7.97 3.90
CA VAL A 28 -17.56 -7.26 4.57
C VAL A 28 -17.27 -5.96 3.83
N GLU A 29 -17.10 -4.86 4.55
CA GLU A 29 -16.92 -3.53 3.95
C GLU A 29 -15.50 -3.28 3.44
N ARG A 30 -14.48 -3.81 4.10
CA ARG A 30 -13.06 -3.60 3.81
C ARG A 30 -12.27 -4.87 3.84
N LEU A 31 -11.39 -5.02 2.86
CA LEU A 31 -10.39 -6.06 2.83
C LEU A 31 -9.01 -5.43 2.82
N TRP A 32 -8.19 -5.92 3.72
CA TRP A 32 -6.79 -5.53 3.85
C TRP A 32 -5.88 -6.70 3.47
N THR A 33 -4.72 -6.40 2.93
CA THR A 33 -3.64 -7.38 2.80
C THR A 33 -2.33 -6.82 3.35
N TYR A 34 -1.47 -7.69 3.86
CA TYR A 34 -0.18 -7.26 4.39
C TYR A 34 0.77 -6.92 3.23
N ASP A 35 1.43 -5.77 3.34
CA ASP A 35 2.43 -5.32 2.38
C ASP A 35 3.83 -5.60 2.93
N HIS A 36 4.34 -6.77 2.59
CA HIS A 36 5.66 -7.28 2.94
C HIS A 36 6.32 -7.93 1.72
N LEU A 37 7.65 -7.91 1.67
CA LEU A 37 8.43 -8.70 0.70
C LEU A 37 8.63 -10.13 1.20
N SER A 38 8.74 -10.28 2.53
CA SER A 38 8.64 -11.56 3.22
C SER A 38 8.19 -11.33 4.66
N TRP A 39 7.43 -12.23 5.26
CA TRP A 39 6.84 -11.97 6.57
C TRP A 39 7.04 -13.10 7.59
N ARG A 40 7.76 -12.82 8.67
CA ARG A 40 7.93 -13.68 9.86
C ARG A 40 8.22 -15.15 9.49
N HIS A 41 7.41 -16.09 9.99
CA HIS A 41 7.51 -17.52 9.74
C HIS A 41 7.09 -17.96 8.32
N PHE A 42 6.63 -17.01 7.49
CA PHE A 42 6.41 -17.23 6.05
C PHE A 42 7.63 -16.86 5.20
N ARG A 43 8.78 -16.51 5.81
CA ARG A 43 9.97 -16.04 5.10
C ARG A 43 10.42 -16.98 3.98
N ASP A 44 10.35 -18.30 4.23
CA ASP A 44 10.81 -19.33 3.30
C ASP A 44 9.63 -20.01 2.57
N LYS A 45 8.45 -19.38 2.57
CA LYS A 45 7.22 -19.84 1.92
C LYS A 45 6.80 -18.85 0.83
N PRO A 46 5.91 -19.25 -0.08
CA PRO A 46 5.32 -18.32 -1.03
C PRO A 46 4.72 -17.11 -0.31
N TRP A 47 5.12 -15.93 -0.76
CA TRP A 47 4.56 -14.65 -0.32
C TRP A 47 4.50 -13.73 -1.52
N PHE A 48 3.30 -13.39 -1.97
CA PHE A 48 3.09 -12.61 -3.19
C PHE A 48 3.04 -11.11 -2.87
N ALA A 49 3.45 -10.29 -3.83
CA ALA A 49 3.45 -8.83 -3.68
C ALA A 49 2.01 -8.29 -3.58
N ALA A 50 1.78 -7.40 -2.60
CA ALA A 50 0.44 -6.90 -2.28
C ALA A 50 -0.19 -6.10 -3.42
N MET A 51 0.54 -5.14 -4.03
CA MET A 51 -0.05 -4.24 -5.03
C MET A 51 -0.56 -4.96 -6.29
N PRO A 52 0.17 -5.93 -6.89
CA PRO A 52 -0.36 -6.72 -8.00
C PRO A 52 -1.61 -7.54 -7.63
N LEU A 53 -1.65 -8.12 -6.41
CA LEU A 53 -2.83 -8.85 -5.95
C LEU A 53 -4.01 -7.92 -5.67
N LEU A 54 -3.79 -6.73 -5.15
CA LEU A 54 -4.83 -5.71 -4.97
C LEU A 54 -5.38 -5.24 -6.33
N ALA A 55 -4.54 -5.08 -7.36
CA ALA A 55 -4.99 -4.77 -8.71
C ALA A 55 -5.88 -5.88 -9.29
N ALA A 56 -5.48 -7.13 -9.10
CA ALA A 56 -6.29 -8.28 -9.51
C ALA A 56 -7.61 -8.35 -8.72
N ALA A 57 -7.59 -8.09 -7.40
CA ALA A 57 -8.78 -8.01 -6.56
C ALA A 57 -9.72 -6.88 -6.99
N ALA A 58 -9.19 -5.73 -7.36
CA ALA A 58 -9.96 -4.60 -7.88
C ALA A 58 -10.80 -4.98 -9.11
N ALA A 59 -10.22 -5.75 -10.03
CA ALA A 59 -10.90 -6.23 -11.22
C ALA A 59 -11.91 -7.37 -10.95
N ASN A 60 -11.83 -8.01 -9.77
CA ASN A 60 -12.69 -9.15 -9.39
C ASN A 60 -13.75 -8.78 -8.34
N THR A 61 -13.88 -7.51 -7.97
CA THR A 61 -14.82 -7.00 -6.95
C THR A 61 -15.51 -5.73 -7.42
N SER A 62 -16.65 -5.41 -6.83
CA SER A 62 -17.45 -4.23 -7.21
C SER A 62 -17.85 -3.30 -6.07
N ARG A 63 -17.79 -3.75 -4.84
CA ARG A 63 -18.27 -3.00 -3.66
C ARG A 63 -17.27 -2.87 -2.54
N ILE A 64 -16.54 -3.93 -2.21
CA ILE A 64 -15.60 -3.97 -1.09
C ILE A 64 -14.47 -2.97 -1.31
N ARG A 65 -14.11 -2.25 -0.26
CA ARG A 65 -12.92 -1.41 -0.25
C ARG A 65 -11.68 -2.27 -0.04
N LEU A 66 -10.59 -1.91 -0.69
CA LEU A 66 -9.36 -2.71 -0.73
C LEU A 66 -8.18 -1.84 -0.29
N GLY A 67 -7.18 -2.43 0.35
CA GLY A 67 -5.96 -1.69 0.65
C GLY A 67 -4.84 -2.50 1.30
N PRO A 68 -3.62 -1.94 1.29
CA PRO A 68 -2.51 -2.49 2.05
C PRO A 68 -2.64 -2.11 3.54
N LEU A 69 -2.27 -3.01 4.43
CA LEU A 69 -2.18 -2.76 5.87
C LEU A 69 -0.89 -3.38 6.41
N VAL A 70 0.21 -2.67 6.38
CA VAL A 70 0.39 -1.27 5.99
C VAL A 70 1.52 -1.13 4.97
N ALA A 71 1.43 -0.13 4.09
CA ALA A 71 2.57 0.29 3.28
C ALA A 71 3.62 1.00 4.17
N THR A 72 4.91 0.78 3.91
CA THR A 72 5.98 1.24 4.81
C THR A 72 7.19 1.78 4.03
N PRO A 73 7.95 2.73 4.61
CA PRO A 73 9.18 3.23 4.02
C PRO A 73 10.33 2.20 3.99
N ASN A 74 10.15 1.01 4.54
CA ASN A 74 11.20 -0.03 4.52
C ASN A 74 11.63 -0.42 3.10
N PHE A 75 10.70 -0.41 2.14
CA PHE A 75 10.97 -0.78 0.75
C PHE A 75 10.12 -0.01 -0.26
N ARG A 76 9.33 0.97 0.19
CA ARG A 76 8.50 1.77 -0.70
C ARG A 76 8.92 3.23 -0.69
N HIS A 77 9.30 3.74 -1.85
CA HIS A 77 9.49 5.17 -2.04
C HIS A 77 8.13 5.87 -2.27
N PRO A 78 7.89 7.09 -1.74
CA PRO A 78 6.61 7.78 -1.85
C PRO A 78 6.12 7.96 -3.30
N VAL A 79 7.01 8.31 -4.23
CA VAL A 79 6.65 8.60 -5.65
C VAL A 79 6.02 7.39 -6.35
N PRO A 80 6.68 6.22 -6.47
CA PRO A 80 6.05 5.06 -7.09
C PRO A 80 4.82 4.59 -6.32
N LEU A 81 4.84 4.62 -4.98
CA LEU A 81 3.68 4.22 -4.19
C LEU A 81 2.47 5.11 -4.48
N ALA A 82 2.62 6.44 -4.50
CA ALA A 82 1.52 7.35 -4.82
C ALA A 82 0.93 7.03 -6.21
N LYS A 83 1.77 6.73 -7.20
CA LYS A 83 1.32 6.35 -8.54
C LYS A 83 0.57 5.02 -8.55
N GLU A 84 1.05 4.01 -7.82
CA GLU A 84 0.38 2.70 -7.67
C GLU A 84 -1.00 2.87 -7.03
N ILE A 85 -1.09 3.63 -5.94
CA ILE A 85 -2.33 3.88 -5.21
C ILE A 85 -3.35 4.65 -6.07
N MET A 86 -2.93 5.69 -6.77
CA MET A 86 -3.81 6.41 -7.72
C MET A 86 -4.33 5.48 -8.81
N THR A 87 -3.48 4.58 -9.31
CA THR A 87 -3.90 3.60 -10.34
C THR A 87 -4.92 2.62 -9.78
N LEU A 88 -4.69 2.09 -8.57
CA LEU A 88 -5.64 1.23 -7.89
C LEU A 88 -6.97 1.94 -7.59
N ASP A 89 -6.91 3.21 -7.22
CA ASP A 89 -8.10 4.01 -6.96
C ASP A 89 -8.94 4.20 -8.24
N GLN A 90 -8.31 4.47 -9.38
CA GLN A 90 -8.97 4.51 -10.69
C GLN A 90 -9.57 3.15 -11.06
N LEU A 91 -8.83 2.05 -10.90
CA LEU A 91 -9.30 0.70 -11.20
C LEU A 91 -10.51 0.29 -10.35
N THR A 92 -10.59 0.80 -9.13
CA THR A 92 -11.69 0.48 -8.20
C THR A 92 -12.85 1.48 -8.25
N GLY A 93 -12.70 2.61 -8.94
CA GLY A 93 -13.68 3.70 -8.89
C GLY A 93 -13.77 4.37 -7.51
N GLY A 94 -12.64 4.53 -6.81
CA GLY A 94 -12.56 5.22 -5.52
C GLY A 94 -12.74 4.32 -4.29
N ARG A 95 -12.48 3.00 -4.42
CA ARG A 95 -12.62 2.02 -3.32
C ARG A 95 -11.29 1.65 -2.64
N ILE A 96 -10.21 2.42 -2.87
CA ILE A 96 -8.94 2.16 -2.19
C ILE A 96 -8.90 2.88 -0.84
N ASP A 97 -8.42 2.16 0.16
CA ASP A 97 -7.98 2.69 1.46
C ASP A 97 -6.47 2.43 1.61
N LEU A 98 -5.71 3.40 2.04
CA LEU A 98 -4.26 3.28 2.21
C LEU A 98 -3.89 3.25 3.70
N GLY A 99 -3.55 2.07 4.20
CA GLY A 99 -2.93 1.93 5.50
C GLY A 99 -1.42 2.19 5.40
N VAL A 100 -0.88 3.04 6.27
CA VAL A 100 0.54 3.39 6.32
C VAL A 100 1.15 3.14 7.69
N GLY A 101 2.42 2.83 7.75
CA GLY A 101 3.14 2.57 9.00
C GLY A 101 4.65 2.78 8.88
N ALA A 102 5.29 3.03 10.02
CA ALA A 102 6.73 3.30 10.07
C ALA A 102 7.62 2.10 9.68
N GLY A 103 7.04 0.93 9.55
CA GLY A 103 7.76 -0.33 9.42
C GLY A 103 8.30 -0.82 10.78
N ALA A 104 8.71 -2.07 10.83
CA ALA A 104 9.32 -2.69 12.01
C ALA A 104 10.68 -3.26 11.66
N ASP A 105 11.47 -3.61 12.68
CA ASP A 105 12.67 -4.42 12.48
C ASP A 105 12.27 -5.82 11.99
N GLY A 106 12.83 -6.22 10.87
CA GLY A 106 12.52 -7.49 10.24
C GLY A 106 13.24 -7.63 8.90
N PRO A 107 13.00 -8.72 8.17
CA PRO A 107 13.64 -8.94 6.86
C PRO A 107 13.48 -7.77 5.90
N ASP A 108 12.30 -7.16 5.86
CA ASP A 108 12.01 -6.03 4.95
C ASP A 108 12.78 -4.75 5.29
N ALA A 109 13.27 -4.60 6.54
CA ALA A 109 13.98 -3.39 6.96
C ALA A 109 15.35 -3.24 6.31
N THR A 110 15.95 -4.35 5.87
CA THR A 110 17.31 -4.38 5.32
C THR A 110 17.40 -5.08 3.96
N VAL A 111 16.27 -5.49 3.39
CA VAL A 111 16.24 -6.29 2.15
C VAL A 111 16.80 -5.55 0.94
N LEU A 112 16.74 -4.23 0.94
CA LEU A 112 17.31 -3.38 -0.12
C LEU A 112 18.78 -3.01 0.13
N GLY A 113 19.41 -3.56 1.18
CA GLY A 113 20.79 -3.28 1.53
C GLY A 113 20.97 -2.16 2.56
N ASP A 114 19.89 -1.59 3.05
CA ASP A 114 19.93 -0.54 4.07
C ASP A 114 20.42 -1.09 5.41
N GLU A 115 21.09 -0.24 6.19
CA GLU A 115 21.47 -0.54 7.57
C GLU A 115 20.25 -0.48 8.51
N LYS A 116 20.37 -1.20 9.63
CA LYS A 116 19.37 -1.10 10.71
C LYS A 116 19.38 0.28 11.32
N ILE A 117 18.21 0.85 11.49
CA ILE A 117 17.99 2.15 12.10
C ILE A 117 17.29 2.03 13.44
N THR A 118 17.53 3.01 14.33
CA THR A 118 16.86 3.08 15.64
C THR A 118 15.37 3.36 15.49
N GLY A 119 14.60 3.12 16.57
CA GLY A 119 13.18 3.47 16.61
C GLY A 119 12.90 4.95 16.35
N ARG A 120 13.79 5.85 16.85
CA ARG A 120 13.71 7.29 16.59
C ARG A 120 13.89 7.61 15.11
N GLN A 121 14.97 7.13 14.50
CA GLN A 121 15.24 7.34 13.08
C GLN A 121 14.12 6.77 12.19
N ARG A 122 13.49 5.65 12.59
CA ARG A 122 12.35 5.07 11.90
C ARG A 122 11.13 5.97 11.96
N ALA A 123 10.86 6.58 13.10
CA ALA A 123 9.76 7.54 13.26
C ALA A 123 10.00 8.81 12.43
N ASP A 124 11.22 9.36 12.46
CA ASP A 124 11.60 10.54 11.69
C ASP A 124 11.49 10.24 10.17
N ARG A 125 12.04 9.10 9.71
CA ARG A 125 11.90 8.63 8.32
C ARG A 125 10.42 8.47 7.89
N PHE A 126 9.58 7.96 8.78
CA PHE A 126 8.15 7.78 8.48
C PHE A 126 7.43 9.11 8.36
N HIS A 127 7.76 10.08 9.21
CA HIS A 127 7.22 11.43 9.12
C HIS A 127 7.53 12.04 7.74
N ASP A 128 8.81 12.05 7.35
CA ASP A 128 9.27 12.60 6.07
C ASP A 128 8.60 11.90 4.87
N TRP A 129 8.50 10.57 4.96
CA TRP A 129 7.87 9.74 3.95
C TRP A 129 6.38 10.05 3.78
N VAL A 130 5.63 10.21 4.88
CA VAL A 130 4.19 10.56 4.85
C VAL A 130 3.98 11.97 4.31
N GLU A 131 4.80 12.94 4.72
CA GLU A 131 4.70 14.32 4.26
C GLU A 131 4.83 14.40 2.73
N LEU A 132 5.86 13.76 2.16
CA LEU A 132 6.00 13.71 0.71
C LEU A 132 4.88 12.93 0.04
N LEU A 133 4.45 11.79 0.61
CA LEU A 133 3.37 10.98 0.06
C LEU A 133 2.04 11.77 -0.01
N VAL A 134 1.68 12.48 1.04
CA VAL A 134 0.46 13.33 1.06
C VAL A 134 0.54 14.39 -0.03
N THR A 135 1.67 15.10 -0.13
CA THR A 135 1.89 16.10 -1.18
C THR A 135 1.69 15.51 -2.59
N LEU A 136 2.25 14.31 -2.84
CA LEU A 136 2.11 13.61 -4.12
C LEU A 136 0.67 13.17 -4.42
N LEU A 137 -0.12 12.84 -3.39
CA LEU A 137 -1.50 12.42 -3.57
C LEU A 137 -2.47 13.60 -3.76
N GLU A 138 -2.07 14.81 -3.38
CA GLU A 138 -2.90 16.02 -3.45
C GLU A 138 -2.61 16.93 -4.64
N GLN A 139 -1.40 16.85 -5.23
CA GLN A 139 -0.95 17.77 -6.27
C GLN A 139 -0.66 17.03 -7.60
N GLU A 140 -0.95 17.69 -8.72
CA GLU A 140 -0.73 17.12 -10.05
C GLU A 140 0.74 17.11 -10.48
N THR A 141 1.53 18.04 -9.98
CA THR A 141 2.97 18.14 -10.25
C THR A 141 3.69 18.49 -8.96
N VAL A 142 4.70 17.70 -8.61
CA VAL A 142 5.43 17.85 -7.35
C VAL A 142 6.92 17.94 -7.61
N THR A 143 7.54 19.00 -7.10
CA THR A 143 8.98 19.10 -6.86
C THR A 143 9.16 19.47 -5.40
N ALA A 144 9.55 18.50 -4.59
CA ALA A 144 9.66 18.66 -3.15
C ALA A 144 10.72 17.71 -2.57
N THR A 145 11.24 18.07 -1.39
CA THR A 145 12.13 17.22 -0.61
C THR A 145 11.62 17.17 0.83
N SER A 146 11.56 15.97 1.41
CA SER A 146 11.26 15.76 2.82
C SER A 146 12.22 14.72 3.38
N GLY A 147 13.13 15.13 4.27
CA GLY A 147 14.21 14.31 4.77
C GLY A 147 15.09 13.72 3.67
N SER A 148 15.12 12.38 3.60
CA SER A 148 15.88 11.65 2.58
C SER A 148 15.08 11.38 1.29
N TYR A 149 13.82 11.78 1.23
CA TYR A 149 12.96 11.56 0.08
C TYR A 149 12.86 12.83 -0.79
N ALA A 150 12.90 12.65 -2.10
CA ALA A 150 12.73 13.75 -3.04
C ALA A 150 11.84 13.34 -4.22
N ALA A 151 11.10 14.30 -4.72
CA ALA A 151 10.38 14.23 -5.98
C ALA A 151 10.82 15.42 -6.85
N VAL A 152 11.14 15.18 -8.11
CA VAL A 152 11.54 16.21 -9.06
C VAL A 152 10.63 16.11 -10.27
N ASP A 153 9.85 17.15 -10.53
CA ASP A 153 8.88 17.21 -11.63
C ASP A 153 7.98 15.95 -11.73
N ALA A 154 7.58 15.41 -10.59
CA ALA A 154 6.76 14.20 -10.51
C ALA A 154 5.33 14.52 -11.00
N ARG A 155 4.90 13.85 -12.08
CA ARG A 155 3.56 14.00 -12.66
C ARG A 155 2.59 13.00 -12.02
N MET A 156 1.65 13.49 -11.25
CA MET A 156 0.72 12.70 -10.43
C MET A 156 -0.71 12.64 -11.03
N THR A 157 -0.81 12.83 -12.35
CA THR A 157 -2.06 12.55 -13.08
C THR A 157 -2.21 11.05 -13.34
N PRO A 158 -3.46 10.52 -13.35
CA PRO A 158 -4.75 11.23 -13.37
C PRO A 158 -5.28 11.66 -12.00
N GLY A 159 -4.57 11.44 -10.89
CA GLY A 159 -5.06 11.73 -9.55
C GLY A 159 -6.07 10.68 -9.04
N ALA A 160 -6.75 10.97 -7.95
CA ALA A 160 -7.78 10.09 -7.39
C ALA A 160 -9.05 10.05 -8.25
N ALA A 161 -9.76 8.92 -8.27
CA ALA A 161 -10.91 8.67 -9.13
C ALA A 161 -12.08 9.66 -8.91
N ASN A 162 -12.24 10.16 -7.69
CA ASN A 162 -13.31 11.08 -7.33
C ASN A 162 -12.89 12.55 -7.26
N GLY A 163 -11.72 12.90 -7.81
CA GLY A 163 -11.20 14.28 -7.80
C GLY A 163 -10.93 14.86 -6.41
N ARG A 164 -10.85 14.01 -5.39
CA ARG A 164 -10.51 14.36 -4.00
C ARG A 164 -9.31 13.54 -3.58
N GLY A 165 -8.49 14.07 -2.70
CA GLY A 165 -7.42 13.30 -2.08
C GLY A 165 -7.94 11.98 -1.50
N LEU A 166 -7.11 10.96 -1.47
CA LEU A 166 -7.44 9.65 -0.89
C LEU A 166 -7.90 9.84 0.57
N ARG A 167 -8.92 9.09 0.96
CA ARG A 167 -9.46 9.13 2.33
C ARG A 167 -8.70 8.17 3.23
#